data_98a79f3a50f0a85900195a6eb51eacae
#
_entry.id   98a79f3a50f0a85900195a6eb51eacae
#
_cell.length_a   1.000
_cell.length_b   1.000
_cell.length_c   1.000
_cell.angle_alpha   90.00
_cell.angle_beta   90.00
_cell.angle_gamma   90.00
#
_symmetry.space_group_name_H-M   'P 1'
#
loop_
_entity.id
_entity.type
_entity.pdbx_description
1 polymer ?
#
loop_
_entity_poly.entity_id
_entity_poly.type
_entity_poly.pdbx_seq_one_letter_code
_entity_poly.pdbx_strand_id
1 'polypeptide(L)'
;MAPLIPRLGDLLLVGFHGTAGEDDAELERLLCETRAGSALLFGRNVRAPAQVATLTAWMHARAQACAGRRLLIAVDAEGGRVMRLGTGAGYTDTLSHGDLGESGDLTATELEARRIGGRLREAGIDWNLAPVVDVGYNAANPVIVGNRRAFGPEPAAVVAHARAYLAGLHAAGVLTALKHFPGHGGSFTDSHLGFVDVTDTAKATVELAPYRALMAEGVVDSIMTAHVFNRRLDRRYPATLSRATVGGLLRGELGWHGVVVSDDLRMGAIEQHYGLDDAAVLAVGAGVDVLLIADDRLPDGRSAARVAVEALRRALEDGRLAPDAVGAALDRVDALRGRLDAPRASKTGRLSSGAGSASTRGRSHRTTGSDRRCCDAAARPAQS
;
A
#
# COMPACT_ATOMS: atom_id res chain seq x y z
N MET A 1 -21.33 5.81 22.20
CA MET A 1 -21.09 7.06 21.42
C MET A 1 -20.08 7.98 22.11
N ALA A 2 -20.30 8.38 23.38
CA ALA A 2 -19.41 9.33 24.04
C ALA A 2 -17.89 9.00 23.96
N PRO A 3 -17.41 7.76 24.08
CA PRO A 3 -15.98 7.45 23.99
C PRO A 3 -15.43 7.46 22.55
N LEU A 4 -16.28 7.42 21.51
CA LEU A 4 -15.84 7.35 20.10
C LEU A 4 -15.56 8.74 19.50
N ILE A 5 -16.38 9.75 19.87
CA ILE A 5 -16.31 11.09 19.28
C ILE A 5 -14.90 11.71 19.38
N PRO A 6 -14.19 11.67 20.53
CA PRO A 6 -12.84 12.23 20.63
C PRO A 6 -11.80 11.50 19.78
N ARG A 7 -12.14 10.32 19.26
CA ARG A 7 -11.26 9.47 18.47
C ARG A 7 -11.55 9.47 16.97
N LEU A 8 -12.54 10.21 16.50
CA LEU A 8 -12.89 10.24 15.07
C LEU A 8 -11.73 10.69 14.18
N GLY A 9 -10.85 11.55 14.69
CA GLY A 9 -9.61 11.91 14.01
C GLY A 9 -8.66 10.74 13.77
N ASP A 10 -8.74 9.64 14.56
CA ASP A 10 -7.97 8.43 14.35
C ASP A 10 -8.25 7.74 13.02
N LEU A 11 -9.43 7.98 12.45
CA LEU A 11 -9.85 7.45 11.15
C LEU A 11 -9.36 8.29 9.96
N LEU A 12 -8.49 9.27 10.18
CA LEU A 12 -8.00 10.15 9.11
C LEU A 12 -6.53 9.91 8.81
N LEU A 13 -6.21 9.91 7.52
CA LEU A 13 -4.87 10.03 6.94
C LEU A 13 -4.83 11.32 6.12
N VAL A 14 -4.14 12.36 6.61
CA VAL A 14 -4.26 13.71 6.06
C VAL A 14 -2.93 14.22 5.55
N GLY A 15 -2.93 14.69 4.30
CA GLY A 15 -1.84 15.47 3.72
C GLY A 15 -1.93 16.94 4.15
N PHE A 16 -0.79 17.58 4.28
CA PHE A 16 -0.66 18.95 4.76
C PHE A 16 0.34 19.74 3.92
N HIS A 17 0.43 21.04 4.17
CA HIS A 17 1.45 21.91 3.60
C HIS A 17 2.55 22.16 4.64
N GLY A 18 3.69 22.65 4.17
CA GLY A 18 4.84 22.93 5.05
C GLY A 18 5.91 21.85 5.03
N THR A 19 7.08 22.23 5.50
CA THR A 19 8.31 21.41 5.52
C THR A 19 9.02 21.46 6.88
N ALA A 20 8.46 22.20 7.84
CA ALA A 20 8.93 22.32 9.21
C ALA A 20 7.74 22.12 10.16
N GLY A 21 8.01 21.66 11.39
CA GLY A 21 6.96 21.46 12.39
C GLY A 21 6.76 22.68 13.29
N GLU A 22 7.85 23.36 13.61
CA GLU A 22 7.82 24.54 14.46
C GLU A 22 7.10 25.69 13.76
N ASP A 23 6.18 26.35 14.48
CA ASP A 23 5.37 27.47 13.99
C ASP A 23 4.41 27.15 12.83
N ASP A 24 4.21 25.88 12.46
CA ASP A 24 3.22 25.46 11.48
C ASP A 24 1.83 25.30 12.12
N ALA A 25 1.04 26.38 12.08
CA ALA A 25 -0.29 26.42 12.68
C ALA A 25 -1.28 25.44 12.02
N GLU A 26 -1.09 25.05 10.74
CA GLU A 26 -1.91 24.05 10.08
C GLU A 26 -1.61 22.67 10.65
N LEU A 27 -0.33 22.32 10.72
CA LEU A 27 0.10 21.02 11.24
C LEU A 27 -0.22 20.89 12.74
N GLU A 28 -0.07 21.97 13.51
CA GLU A 28 -0.49 22.02 14.92
C GLU A 28 -1.97 21.72 15.09
N ARG A 29 -2.86 22.37 14.30
CA ARG A 29 -4.31 22.10 14.33
C ARG A 29 -4.64 20.68 13.93
N LEU A 30 -3.97 20.16 12.89
CA LEU A 30 -4.19 18.80 12.41
C LEU A 30 -3.89 17.76 13.50
N LEU A 31 -2.77 17.89 14.18
CA LEU A 31 -2.31 16.94 15.20
C LEU A 31 -3.03 17.10 16.55
N CYS A 32 -3.33 18.33 16.97
CA CYS A 32 -3.81 18.62 18.31
C CYS A 32 -5.32 18.87 18.40
N GLU A 33 -5.91 19.61 17.45
CA GLU A 33 -7.35 19.88 17.47
C GLU A 33 -8.14 18.75 16.79
N THR A 34 -7.75 18.41 15.55
CA THR A 34 -8.41 17.34 14.79
C THR A 34 -8.02 15.96 15.31
N ARG A 35 -6.84 15.85 15.94
CA ARG A 35 -6.26 14.59 16.42
C ARG A 35 -6.20 13.53 15.32
N ALA A 36 -5.71 13.94 14.12
CA ALA A 36 -5.53 13.01 13.02
C ALA A 36 -4.66 11.82 13.42
N GLY A 37 -5.11 10.60 13.16
CA GLY A 37 -4.41 9.37 13.51
C GLY A 37 -3.22 9.08 12.62
N SER A 38 -3.24 9.64 11.41
CA SER A 38 -2.18 9.46 10.42
C SER A 38 -1.96 10.72 9.60
N ALA A 39 -0.73 10.94 9.16
CA ALA A 39 -0.34 12.04 8.27
C ALA A 39 0.35 11.52 7.03
N LEU A 40 0.07 12.12 5.86
CA LEU A 40 0.61 11.73 4.57
C LEU A 40 1.60 12.76 4.05
N LEU A 41 2.83 12.33 3.78
CA LEU A 41 3.85 13.15 3.15
C LEU A 41 3.76 13.09 1.63
N PHE A 42 3.80 14.26 1.01
CA PHE A 42 3.94 14.44 -0.43
C PHE A 42 5.29 15.07 -0.78
N GLY A 43 5.63 15.13 -2.06
CA GLY A 43 6.84 15.82 -2.52
C GLY A 43 6.94 17.27 -2.04
N ARG A 44 5.79 17.95 -1.82
CA ARG A 44 5.75 19.31 -1.27
C ARG A 44 6.30 19.44 0.15
N ASN A 45 6.32 18.34 0.91
CA ASN A 45 6.84 18.29 2.28
C ASN A 45 8.32 17.90 2.35
N VAL A 46 8.94 17.51 1.21
CA VAL A 46 10.27 16.90 1.14
C VAL A 46 11.25 17.86 0.49
N ARG A 47 12.32 18.23 1.21
CA ARG A 47 13.40 19.11 0.74
C ARG A 47 14.76 18.43 0.79
N ALA A 48 15.03 17.70 1.87
CA ALA A 48 16.29 16.98 2.11
C ALA A 48 16.06 15.86 3.14
N PRO A 49 16.88 14.80 3.18
CA PRO A 49 16.71 13.70 4.13
C PRO A 49 16.70 14.15 5.59
N ALA A 50 17.63 15.00 6.01
CA ALA A 50 17.69 15.50 7.37
C ALA A 50 16.48 16.36 7.74
N GLN A 51 15.95 17.16 6.80
CA GLN A 51 14.77 17.98 7.02
C GLN A 51 13.54 17.07 7.25
N VAL A 52 13.35 16.01 6.44
CA VAL A 52 12.23 15.08 6.62
C VAL A 52 12.31 14.39 7.97
N ALA A 53 13.49 13.90 8.37
CA ALA A 53 13.68 13.26 9.66
C ALA A 53 13.37 14.21 10.85
N THR A 54 13.75 15.48 10.76
CA THR A 54 13.40 16.49 11.77
C THR A 54 11.90 16.75 11.82
N LEU A 55 11.25 16.91 10.66
CA LEU A 55 9.80 17.12 10.56
C LEU A 55 9.02 15.95 11.18
N THR A 56 9.33 14.72 10.79
CA THR A 56 8.63 13.53 11.28
C THR A 56 8.86 13.29 12.77
N ALA A 57 10.07 13.52 13.28
CA ALA A 57 10.36 13.44 14.71
C ALA A 57 9.52 14.45 15.52
N TRP A 58 9.41 15.69 15.04
CA TRP A 58 8.55 16.71 15.64
C TRP A 58 7.07 16.26 15.61
N MET A 59 6.58 15.77 14.47
CA MET A 59 5.19 15.31 14.31
C MET A 59 4.85 14.16 15.27
N HIS A 60 5.73 13.18 15.43
CA HIS A 60 5.56 12.09 16.39
C HIS A 60 5.49 12.61 17.83
N ALA A 61 6.44 13.47 18.23
CA ALA A 61 6.46 14.05 19.56
C ALA A 61 5.21 14.89 19.84
N ARG A 62 4.77 15.67 18.85
CA ARG A 62 3.59 16.54 18.98
C ARG A 62 2.30 15.74 19.10
N ALA A 63 2.10 14.75 18.24
CA ALA A 63 0.93 13.85 18.32
C ALA A 63 0.88 13.08 19.66
N GLN A 64 2.03 12.63 20.15
CA GLN A 64 2.11 11.99 21.46
C GLN A 64 1.70 12.94 22.59
N ALA A 65 2.14 14.19 22.53
CA ALA A 65 1.80 15.20 23.53
C ALA A 65 0.30 15.59 23.51
N CYS A 66 -0.29 15.74 22.31
CA CYS A 66 -1.67 16.21 22.14
C CYS A 66 -2.71 15.08 22.26
N ALA A 67 -2.41 13.91 21.73
CA ALA A 67 -3.37 12.83 21.58
C ALA A 67 -3.03 11.58 22.41
N GLY A 68 -1.84 11.54 23.05
CA GLY A 68 -1.41 10.42 23.88
C GLY A 68 -1.12 9.12 23.11
N ARG A 69 -0.88 9.22 21.79
CA ARG A 69 -0.62 8.07 20.94
C ARG A 69 0.38 8.35 19.82
N ARG A 70 0.96 7.29 19.29
CA ARG A 70 1.84 7.37 18.13
C ARG A 70 1.03 7.78 16.88
N LEU A 71 1.52 8.78 16.16
CA LEU A 71 1.06 9.11 14.82
C LEU A 71 1.55 8.03 13.82
N LEU A 72 0.74 7.66 12.84
CA LEU A 72 1.22 6.91 11.68
C LEU A 72 1.61 7.90 10.58
N ILE A 73 2.88 7.95 10.20
CA ILE A 73 3.32 8.78 9.08
C ILE A 73 3.43 7.91 7.85
N ALA A 74 2.67 8.26 6.81
CA ALA A 74 2.60 7.52 5.56
C ALA A 74 3.22 8.28 4.38
N VAL A 75 3.53 7.56 3.31
CA VAL A 75 4.03 8.12 2.05
C VAL A 75 3.75 7.18 0.88
N ASP A 76 3.62 7.72 -0.33
CA ASP A 76 3.75 6.95 -1.57
C ASP A 76 5.22 6.82 -1.96
N ALA A 77 5.79 5.67 -1.71
CA ALA A 77 7.15 5.31 -2.12
C ALA A 77 7.13 3.95 -2.85
N GLU A 78 6.47 3.95 -4.02
CA GLU A 78 6.35 2.77 -4.89
C GLU A 78 7.67 2.45 -5.60
N GLY A 79 8.46 3.48 -5.84
CA GLY A 79 9.62 3.45 -6.72
C GLY A 79 9.33 4.04 -8.11
N GLY A 80 10.37 4.32 -8.88
CA GLY A 80 10.25 4.94 -10.20
C GLY A 80 9.54 6.29 -10.14
N ARG A 81 8.47 6.47 -10.92
CA ARG A 81 7.73 7.76 -11.01
C ARG A 81 6.95 8.13 -9.76
N VAL A 82 6.50 7.16 -8.99
CA VAL A 82 5.74 7.39 -7.75
C VAL A 82 6.65 7.16 -6.55
N MET A 83 7.52 8.13 -6.32
CA MET A 83 8.49 8.15 -5.23
C MET A 83 8.61 9.55 -4.66
N ARG A 84 7.97 9.80 -3.49
CA ARG A 84 7.96 11.16 -2.90
C ARG A 84 9.31 11.55 -2.31
N LEU A 85 10.12 10.56 -1.88
CA LEU A 85 11.50 10.74 -1.45
C LEU A 85 12.45 10.59 -2.65
N GLY A 86 12.36 11.53 -3.58
CA GLY A 86 13.02 11.47 -4.88
C GLY A 86 14.38 12.15 -4.94
N THR A 87 15.05 12.02 -6.10
CA THR A 87 16.40 12.53 -6.35
C THR A 87 16.51 14.05 -6.21
N GLY A 88 15.45 14.80 -6.52
CA GLY A 88 15.39 16.26 -6.33
C GLY A 88 15.53 16.72 -4.87
N ALA A 89 15.33 15.82 -3.91
CA ALA A 89 15.50 16.05 -2.47
C ALA A 89 16.75 15.35 -1.92
N GLY A 90 17.68 14.92 -2.77
CA GLY A 90 18.94 14.30 -2.36
C GLY A 90 18.87 12.80 -2.03
N TYR A 91 17.75 12.14 -2.33
CA TYR A 91 17.66 10.68 -2.25
C TYR A 91 18.20 10.04 -3.55
N THR A 92 18.63 8.78 -3.46
CA THR A 92 19.05 8.04 -4.65
C THR A 92 17.85 7.53 -5.45
N ASP A 93 18.03 7.28 -6.74
CA ASP A 93 16.97 6.78 -7.62
C ASP A 93 16.46 5.38 -7.21
N THR A 94 15.27 5.03 -7.67
CA THR A 94 14.58 3.78 -7.37
C THR A 94 13.99 3.14 -8.62
N LEU A 95 13.94 1.81 -8.64
CA LEU A 95 13.27 1.07 -9.71
C LEU A 95 11.75 1.10 -9.54
N SER A 96 11.04 1.20 -10.66
CA SER A 96 9.57 1.06 -10.65
C SER A 96 9.16 -0.40 -10.51
N HIS A 97 7.89 -0.65 -10.16
CA HIS A 97 7.33 -2.00 -10.19
C HIS A 97 7.46 -2.64 -11.59
N GLY A 98 7.29 -1.84 -12.66
CA GLY A 98 7.46 -2.32 -14.03
C GLY A 98 8.89 -2.75 -14.34
N ASP A 99 9.90 -1.99 -13.87
CA ASP A 99 11.32 -2.37 -14.06
C ASP A 99 11.63 -3.67 -13.31
N LEU A 100 11.12 -3.80 -12.07
CA LEU A 100 11.28 -5.00 -11.25
C LEU A 100 10.59 -6.21 -11.89
N GLY A 101 9.35 -6.03 -12.35
CA GLY A 101 8.60 -7.10 -13.00
C GLY A 101 9.24 -7.59 -14.31
N GLU A 102 9.73 -6.67 -15.15
CA GLU A 102 10.44 -7.00 -16.39
C GLU A 102 11.76 -7.72 -16.14
N SER A 103 12.44 -7.43 -15.02
CA SER A 103 13.67 -8.14 -14.66
C SER A 103 13.44 -9.62 -14.34
N GLY A 104 12.24 -9.99 -13.88
CA GLY A 104 11.90 -11.32 -13.38
C GLY A 104 12.70 -11.75 -12.13
N ASP A 105 13.51 -10.85 -11.55
CA ASP A 105 14.36 -11.14 -10.39
C ASP A 105 13.67 -10.76 -9.07
N LEU A 106 13.18 -11.78 -8.37
CA LEU A 106 12.51 -11.59 -7.08
C LEU A 106 13.47 -11.15 -5.96
N THR A 107 14.74 -11.55 -6.06
CA THR A 107 15.77 -11.13 -5.11
C THR A 107 16.08 -9.65 -5.25
N ALA A 108 16.21 -9.17 -6.50
CA ALA A 108 16.37 -7.75 -6.77
C ALA A 108 15.16 -6.94 -6.29
N THR A 109 13.94 -7.49 -6.44
CA THR A 109 12.70 -6.86 -5.94
C THR A 109 12.71 -6.72 -4.42
N GLU A 110 13.09 -7.77 -3.69
CA GLU A 110 13.18 -7.72 -2.22
C GLU A 110 14.25 -6.73 -1.76
N LEU A 111 15.42 -6.74 -2.40
CA LEU A 111 16.52 -5.83 -2.06
C LEU A 111 16.14 -4.36 -2.31
N GLU A 112 15.49 -4.06 -3.44
CA GLU A 112 15.02 -2.70 -3.74
C GLU A 112 13.98 -2.23 -2.73
N ALA A 113 13.00 -3.07 -2.40
CA ALA A 113 12.00 -2.76 -1.39
C ALA A 113 12.62 -2.57 0.00
N ARG A 114 13.63 -3.37 0.37
CA ARG A 114 14.38 -3.19 1.62
C ARG A 114 15.15 -1.87 1.64
N ARG A 115 15.74 -1.46 0.51
CA ARG A 115 16.43 -0.18 0.35
C ARG A 115 15.45 1.00 0.51
N ILE A 116 14.29 0.92 -0.12
CA ILE A 116 13.21 1.91 0.06
C ILE A 116 12.78 1.93 1.53
N GLY A 117 12.49 0.78 2.13
CA GLY A 117 12.08 0.67 3.53
C GLY A 117 13.11 1.27 4.51
N GLY A 118 14.41 1.05 4.28
CA GLY A 118 15.49 1.65 5.07
C GLY A 118 15.41 3.17 5.07
N ARG A 119 15.24 3.80 3.88
CA ARG A 119 15.06 5.26 3.76
C ARG A 119 13.83 5.76 4.52
N LEU A 120 12.71 5.03 4.43
CA LEU A 120 11.49 5.40 5.13
C LEU A 120 11.70 5.39 6.65
N ARG A 121 12.39 4.36 7.16
CA ARG A 121 12.72 4.28 8.59
C ARG A 121 13.66 5.40 9.04
N GLU A 122 14.69 5.69 8.28
CA GLU A 122 15.61 6.81 8.53
C GLU A 122 14.89 8.17 8.52
N ALA A 123 13.90 8.30 7.64
CA ALA A 123 13.03 9.47 7.55
C ALA A 123 11.91 9.50 8.62
N GLY A 124 11.83 8.54 9.54
CA GLY A 124 10.78 8.45 10.55
C GLY A 124 9.37 8.15 10.00
N ILE A 125 9.29 7.51 8.83
CA ILE A 125 8.02 7.14 8.15
C ILE A 125 7.68 5.71 8.50
N ASP A 126 6.43 5.46 8.88
CA ASP A 126 5.94 4.20 9.41
C ASP A 126 5.24 3.33 8.37
N TRP A 127 4.57 3.94 7.38
CA TRP A 127 3.62 3.29 6.49
C TRP A 127 3.87 3.68 5.04
N ASN A 128 4.21 2.70 4.20
CA ASN A 128 4.31 2.88 2.76
C ASN A 128 3.00 2.48 2.09
N LEU A 129 2.39 3.40 1.35
CA LEU A 129 1.20 3.11 0.54
C LEU A 129 1.61 2.38 -0.75
N ALA A 130 2.22 1.21 -0.59
CA ALA A 130 2.72 0.28 -1.62
C ALA A 130 2.77 -1.15 -1.04
N PRO A 131 2.82 -2.20 -1.89
CA PRO A 131 2.95 -2.18 -3.35
C PRO A 131 1.62 -2.00 -4.10
N VAL A 132 1.74 -1.60 -5.37
CA VAL A 132 0.65 -1.72 -6.34
C VAL A 132 0.55 -3.17 -6.80
N VAL A 133 -0.63 -3.76 -6.64
CA VAL A 133 -0.93 -5.14 -7.06
C VAL A 133 -1.95 -5.19 -8.21
N ASP A 134 -2.25 -4.03 -8.80
CA ASP A 134 -3.05 -3.95 -10.02
C ASP A 134 -2.36 -4.73 -11.14
N VAL A 135 -3.10 -5.62 -11.79
CA VAL A 135 -2.56 -6.45 -12.88
C VAL A 135 -2.60 -5.66 -14.18
N GLY A 136 -1.45 -5.49 -14.83
CA GLY A 136 -1.26 -4.62 -15.99
C GLY A 136 -1.75 -5.21 -17.33
N TYR A 137 -2.89 -5.89 -17.38
CA TYR A 137 -3.39 -6.56 -18.59
C TYR A 137 -3.94 -5.61 -19.66
N ASN A 138 -4.26 -4.35 -19.31
CA ASN A 138 -4.65 -3.33 -20.28
C ASN A 138 -3.47 -2.42 -20.58
N ALA A 139 -2.82 -2.66 -21.73
CA ALA A 139 -1.66 -1.88 -22.16
C ALA A 139 -1.97 -0.38 -22.38
N ALA A 140 -3.24 -0.03 -22.60
CA ALA A 140 -3.68 1.36 -22.77
C ALA A 140 -3.98 2.08 -21.43
N ASN A 141 -3.81 1.40 -20.29
CA ASN A 141 -4.04 1.99 -18.98
C ASN A 141 -3.01 3.09 -18.67
N PRO A 142 -3.44 4.37 -18.59
CA PRO A 142 -2.49 5.49 -18.43
C PRO A 142 -1.93 5.60 -17.02
N VAL A 143 -2.67 5.12 -16.00
CA VAL A 143 -2.36 5.32 -14.58
C VAL A 143 -1.43 4.23 -14.04
N ILE A 144 -1.72 2.99 -14.39
CA ILE A 144 -0.99 1.83 -13.88
C ILE A 144 0.14 1.45 -14.85
N VAL A 145 -0.22 1.09 -16.09
CA VAL A 145 0.78 0.61 -17.08
C VAL A 145 1.61 1.76 -17.62
N GLY A 146 0.99 2.87 -18.03
CA GLY A 146 1.68 4.05 -18.56
C GLY A 146 2.68 4.69 -17.59
N ASN A 147 2.47 4.54 -16.28
CA ASN A 147 3.38 4.98 -15.23
C ASN A 147 4.28 3.86 -14.68
N ARG A 148 4.31 2.69 -15.31
CA ARG A 148 5.13 1.52 -14.91
C ARG A 148 4.90 1.08 -13.46
N ARG A 149 3.64 1.18 -12.98
CA ARG A 149 3.25 0.86 -11.60
C ARG A 149 2.85 -0.61 -11.42
N ALA A 150 2.57 -1.37 -12.49
CA ALA A 150 2.28 -2.80 -12.40
C ALA A 150 3.57 -3.63 -12.50
N PHE A 151 3.68 -4.71 -11.71
CA PHE A 151 4.75 -5.69 -11.86
C PHE A 151 4.64 -6.53 -13.15
N GLY A 152 3.49 -6.52 -13.81
CA GLY A 152 3.30 -7.21 -15.09
C GLY A 152 1.83 -7.46 -15.43
N PRO A 153 1.56 -8.07 -16.59
CA PRO A 153 0.22 -8.35 -17.06
C PRO A 153 -0.39 -9.64 -16.48
N GLU A 154 0.43 -10.49 -15.83
CA GLU A 154 0.01 -11.80 -15.33
C GLU A 154 -0.12 -11.80 -13.80
N PRO A 155 -1.24 -12.27 -13.23
CA PRO A 155 -1.47 -12.28 -11.78
C PRO A 155 -0.38 -13.01 -11.00
N ALA A 156 0.16 -14.12 -11.53
CA ALA A 156 1.19 -14.90 -10.86
C ALA A 156 2.50 -14.11 -10.69
N ALA A 157 2.91 -13.34 -11.70
CA ALA A 157 4.08 -12.47 -11.63
C ALA A 157 3.84 -11.34 -10.61
N VAL A 158 2.66 -10.70 -10.65
CA VAL A 158 2.29 -9.67 -9.68
C VAL A 158 2.35 -10.20 -8.24
N VAL A 159 1.79 -11.39 -7.98
CA VAL A 159 1.84 -12.03 -6.66
C VAL A 159 3.28 -12.31 -6.22
N ALA A 160 4.13 -12.85 -7.11
CA ALA A 160 5.51 -13.21 -6.78
C ALA A 160 6.34 -11.96 -6.42
N HIS A 161 6.29 -10.92 -7.25
CA HIS A 161 7.00 -9.66 -7.02
C HIS A 161 6.44 -8.89 -5.82
N ALA A 162 5.11 -8.81 -5.67
CA ALA A 162 4.49 -8.15 -4.51
C ALA A 162 4.89 -8.83 -3.19
N ARG A 163 4.96 -10.18 -3.15
CA ARG A 163 5.44 -10.93 -1.99
C ARG A 163 6.89 -10.56 -1.64
N ALA A 164 7.79 -10.52 -2.63
CA ALA A 164 9.18 -10.12 -2.44
C ALA A 164 9.29 -8.66 -1.97
N TYR A 165 8.47 -7.77 -2.56
CA TYR A 165 8.42 -6.36 -2.19
C TYR A 165 7.94 -6.16 -0.74
N LEU A 166 6.87 -6.85 -0.34
CA LEU A 166 6.39 -6.87 1.05
C LEU A 166 7.47 -7.38 2.02
N ALA A 167 8.16 -8.47 1.66
CA ALA A 167 9.25 -9.01 2.48
C ALA A 167 10.36 -7.99 2.72
N GLY A 168 10.76 -7.25 1.69
CA GLY A 168 11.78 -6.19 1.79
C GLY A 168 11.36 -5.04 2.70
N LEU A 169 10.12 -4.51 2.54
CA LEU A 169 9.59 -3.45 3.40
C LEU A 169 9.41 -3.91 4.85
N HIS A 170 8.89 -5.11 5.06
CA HIS A 170 8.71 -5.68 6.40
C HIS A 170 10.05 -5.90 7.10
N ALA A 171 11.09 -6.33 6.38
CA ALA A 171 12.44 -6.47 6.93
C ALA A 171 13.02 -5.13 7.42
N ALA A 172 12.58 -4.02 6.83
CA ALA A 172 12.91 -2.67 7.30
C ALA A 172 11.97 -2.17 8.41
N GLY A 173 10.94 -2.91 8.80
CA GLY A 173 9.98 -2.52 9.84
C GLY A 173 8.93 -1.50 9.38
N VAL A 174 8.62 -1.43 8.08
CA VAL A 174 7.64 -0.51 7.49
C VAL A 174 6.31 -1.24 7.25
N LEU A 175 5.20 -0.59 7.59
CA LEU A 175 3.84 -1.03 7.25
C LEU A 175 3.57 -0.82 5.76
N THR A 176 2.65 -1.61 5.19
CA THR A 176 2.38 -1.64 3.76
C THR A 176 0.88 -1.53 3.45
N ALA A 177 0.54 -1.12 2.23
CA ALA A 177 -0.82 -1.14 1.72
C ALA A 177 -0.87 -1.72 0.30
N LEU A 178 -1.61 -2.83 0.12
CA LEU A 178 -1.91 -3.32 -1.24
C LEU A 178 -2.90 -2.39 -1.92
N LYS A 179 -2.67 -2.01 -3.18
CA LYS A 179 -3.54 -1.09 -3.90
C LYS A 179 -3.65 -1.41 -5.40
N HIS A 180 -4.78 -1.05 -6.03
CA HIS A 180 -5.98 -0.34 -5.56
C HIS A 180 -7.20 -1.27 -5.66
N PHE A 181 -7.73 -1.72 -4.52
CA PHE A 181 -8.84 -2.69 -4.48
C PHE A 181 -10.16 -2.09 -5.06
N PRO A 182 -10.93 -2.81 -5.87
CA PRO A 182 -10.84 -4.25 -6.23
C PRO A 182 -9.94 -4.54 -7.44
N GLY A 183 -9.30 -3.55 -8.02
CA GLY A 183 -8.41 -3.60 -9.18
C GLY A 183 -8.62 -2.39 -10.07
N HIS A 184 -7.51 -1.79 -10.51
CA HIS A 184 -7.46 -0.64 -11.41
C HIS A 184 -6.83 -0.99 -12.77
N GLY A 185 -6.50 -2.29 -12.97
CA GLY A 185 -5.81 -2.78 -14.17
C GLY A 185 -6.60 -2.62 -15.46
N GLY A 186 -7.95 -2.70 -15.39
CA GLY A 186 -8.86 -2.55 -16.53
C GLY A 186 -9.17 -1.12 -16.95
N SER A 187 -8.68 -0.09 -16.28
CA SER A 187 -9.05 1.31 -16.52
C SER A 187 -8.47 1.85 -17.83
N PHE A 188 -9.22 2.71 -18.49
CA PHE A 188 -8.79 3.48 -19.67
C PHE A 188 -8.60 4.97 -19.37
N THR A 189 -9.02 5.43 -18.20
CA THR A 189 -8.97 6.83 -17.76
C THR A 189 -8.35 6.94 -16.36
N ASP A 190 -7.99 8.16 -15.99
CA ASP A 190 -7.37 8.46 -14.71
C ASP A 190 -8.43 8.92 -13.69
N SER A 191 -8.52 8.23 -12.56
CA SER A 191 -9.44 8.55 -11.46
C SER A 191 -9.10 9.88 -10.74
N HIS A 192 -7.88 10.40 -10.92
CA HIS A 192 -7.53 11.74 -10.46
C HIS A 192 -8.28 12.83 -11.24
N LEU A 193 -8.61 12.57 -12.51
CA LEU A 193 -9.24 13.53 -13.41
C LEU A 193 -10.76 13.45 -13.41
N GLY A 194 -11.35 12.31 -13.02
CA GLY A 194 -12.79 12.15 -13.04
C GLY A 194 -13.26 10.70 -12.91
N PHE A 195 -14.49 10.46 -13.33
CA PHE A 195 -15.16 9.17 -13.22
C PHE A 195 -14.50 8.08 -14.05
N VAL A 196 -14.27 6.91 -13.44
CA VAL A 196 -13.67 5.73 -14.09
C VAL A 196 -14.62 4.55 -14.00
N ASP A 197 -15.28 4.20 -15.11
CA ASP A 197 -16.15 3.01 -15.22
C ASP A 197 -15.35 1.84 -15.79
N VAL A 198 -15.19 0.79 -14.99
CA VAL A 198 -14.51 -0.45 -15.37
C VAL A 198 -15.50 -1.62 -15.56
N THR A 199 -16.80 -1.33 -15.64
CA THR A 199 -17.86 -2.37 -15.71
C THR A 199 -17.60 -3.42 -16.80
N ASP A 200 -17.16 -2.98 -17.97
CA ASP A 200 -16.97 -3.88 -19.13
C ASP A 200 -15.52 -4.31 -19.32
N THR A 201 -14.58 -3.71 -18.59
CA THR A 201 -13.14 -3.97 -18.73
C THR A 201 -12.54 -4.72 -17.55
N ALA A 202 -13.14 -4.64 -16.36
CA ALA A 202 -12.66 -5.34 -15.18
C ALA A 202 -12.75 -6.87 -15.36
N LYS A 203 -11.64 -7.54 -15.03
CA LYS A 203 -11.51 -9.00 -15.02
C LYS A 203 -11.38 -9.48 -13.58
N ALA A 204 -12.51 -9.63 -12.87
CA ALA A 204 -12.55 -9.89 -11.43
C ALA A 204 -11.66 -11.06 -10.99
N THR A 205 -11.62 -12.18 -11.75
CA THR A 205 -10.75 -13.31 -11.42
C THR A 205 -9.26 -12.99 -11.51
N VAL A 206 -8.87 -12.09 -12.42
CA VAL A 206 -7.50 -11.62 -12.62
C VAL A 206 -7.13 -10.61 -11.54
N GLU A 207 -7.98 -9.59 -11.35
CA GLU A 207 -7.69 -8.47 -10.44
C GLU A 207 -7.73 -8.87 -8.97
N LEU A 208 -8.60 -9.81 -8.58
CA LEU A 208 -8.70 -10.28 -7.20
C LEU A 208 -7.67 -11.36 -6.84
N ALA A 209 -6.98 -11.96 -7.83
CA ALA A 209 -6.02 -13.02 -7.57
C ALA A 209 -4.86 -12.59 -6.65
N PRO A 210 -4.21 -11.41 -6.82
CA PRO A 210 -3.17 -10.96 -5.91
C PRO A 210 -3.66 -10.77 -4.47
N TYR A 211 -4.85 -10.21 -4.28
CA TYR A 211 -5.43 -10.03 -2.95
C TYR A 211 -5.69 -11.38 -2.27
N ARG A 212 -6.34 -12.32 -2.96
CA ARG A 212 -6.61 -13.67 -2.43
C ARG A 212 -5.33 -14.37 -2.00
N ALA A 213 -4.31 -14.35 -2.84
CA ALA A 213 -3.04 -15.04 -2.58
C ALA A 213 -2.31 -14.42 -1.38
N LEU A 214 -2.07 -13.11 -1.39
CA LEU A 214 -1.28 -12.43 -0.37
C LEU A 214 -2.00 -12.38 0.99
N MET A 215 -3.34 -12.26 1.00
CA MET A 215 -4.12 -12.33 2.24
C MET A 215 -4.08 -13.73 2.87
N ALA A 216 -4.15 -14.79 2.05
CA ALA A 216 -4.04 -16.17 2.54
C ALA A 216 -2.67 -16.47 3.17
N GLU A 217 -1.61 -15.79 2.74
CA GLU A 217 -0.27 -15.87 3.32
C GLU A 217 -0.11 -15.08 4.63
N GLY A 218 -1.07 -14.20 4.96
CA GLY A 218 -1.02 -13.37 6.16
C GLY A 218 0.06 -12.29 6.16
N VAL A 219 0.53 -11.88 4.97
CA VAL A 219 1.61 -10.89 4.79
C VAL A 219 1.10 -9.46 4.55
N VAL A 220 -0.21 -9.25 4.53
CA VAL A 220 -0.83 -7.95 4.24
C VAL A 220 -1.02 -7.16 5.54
N ASP A 221 -0.62 -5.87 5.54
CA ASP A 221 -0.87 -4.96 6.68
C ASP A 221 -2.17 -4.19 6.51
N SER A 222 -2.42 -3.65 5.31
CA SER A 222 -3.61 -2.89 4.96
C SER A 222 -3.93 -2.99 3.47
N ILE A 223 -5.15 -2.59 3.09
CA ILE A 223 -5.61 -2.56 1.70
C ILE A 223 -6.18 -1.18 1.40
N MET A 224 -5.72 -0.55 0.31
CA MET A 224 -6.26 0.71 -0.20
C MET A 224 -7.29 0.45 -1.29
N THR A 225 -8.44 1.15 -1.20
CA THR A 225 -9.50 1.06 -2.21
C THR A 225 -9.22 1.95 -3.42
N ALA A 226 -9.83 1.61 -4.56
CA ALA A 226 -9.84 2.43 -5.77
C ALA A 226 -11.15 3.23 -5.88
N HIS A 227 -11.11 4.39 -6.57
CA HIS A 227 -12.31 5.14 -6.94
C HIS A 227 -12.87 4.70 -8.31
N VAL A 228 -12.83 3.39 -8.58
CA VAL A 228 -13.40 2.82 -9.80
C VAL A 228 -14.88 2.48 -9.61
N PHE A 229 -15.66 2.71 -10.64
CA PHE A 229 -17.07 2.31 -10.69
C PHE A 229 -17.21 1.00 -11.46
N ASN A 230 -17.98 0.07 -10.91
CA ASN A 230 -18.31 -1.20 -11.55
C ASN A 230 -19.74 -1.59 -11.20
N ARG A 231 -20.66 -1.43 -12.17
CA ARG A 231 -22.11 -1.72 -12.00
C ARG A 231 -22.42 -3.16 -11.64
N ARG A 232 -21.48 -4.10 -11.90
CA ARG A 232 -21.63 -5.51 -11.51
C ARG A 232 -21.43 -5.72 -10.01
N LEU A 233 -20.68 -4.82 -9.34
CA LEU A 233 -20.48 -4.83 -7.90
C LEU A 233 -21.48 -3.90 -7.19
N ASP A 234 -21.61 -2.67 -7.68
CA ASP A 234 -22.55 -1.68 -7.13
C ASP A 234 -23.07 -0.77 -8.25
N ARG A 235 -24.40 -0.56 -8.29
CA ARG A 235 -25.04 0.28 -9.32
C ARG A 235 -25.05 1.76 -8.97
N ARG A 236 -24.68 2.14 -7.74
CA ARG A 236 -24.80 3.50 -7.20
C ARG A 236 -23.47 4.13 -6.86
N TYR A 237 -22.55 3.36 -6.30
CA TYR A 237 -21.35 3.89 -5.69
C TYR A 237 -20.07 3.31 -6.30
N PRO A 238 -18.99 4.14 -6.43
CA PRO A 238 -17.67 3.64 -6.74
C PRO A 238 -17.17 2.76 -5.58
N ALA A 239 -16.16 1.94 -5.85
CA ALA A 239 -15.72 0.87 -4.93
C ALA A 239 -15.45 1.38 -3.50
N THR A 240 -14.80 2.53 -3.33
CA THR A 240 -14.50 3.13 -2.01
C THR A 240 -15.76 3.43 -1.20
N LEU A 241 -16.85 3.86 -1.85
CA LEU A 241 -18.11 4.25 -1.18
C LEU A 241 -19.14 3.12 -1.14
N SER A 242 -18.81 1.96 -1.71
CA SER A 242 -19.72 0.84 -1.89
C SER A 242 -19.65 -0.16 -0.74
N ARG A 243 -20.73 -0.28 0.01
CA ARG A 243 -20.88 -1.35 1.02
C ARG A 243 -20.84 -2.75 0.39
N ALA A 244 -21.32 -2.91 -0.85
CA ALA A 244 -21.26 -4.18 -1.56
C ALA A 244 -19.80 -4.56 -1.86
N THR A 245 -18.96 -3.58 -2.22
CA THR A 245 -17.56 -3.83 -2.56
C THR A 245 -16.69 -4.00 -1.31
N VAL A 246 -16.71 -3.04 -0.37
CA VAL A 246 -15.85 -3.10 0.82
C VAL A 246 -16.41 -4.09 1.84
N GLY A 247 -17.67 -3.93 2.24
CA GLY A 247 -18.31 -4.78 3.25
C GLY A 247 -18.59 -6.20 2.72
N GLY A 248 -19.19 -6.30 1.53
CA GLY A 248 -19.60 -7.58 0.94
C GLY A 248 -18.43 -8.36 0.36
N LEU A 249 -17.75 -7.82 -0.66
CA LEU A 249 -16.69 -8.54 -1.36
C LEU A 249 -15.41 -8.63 -0.52
N LEU A 250 -14.84 -7.50 -0.06
CA LEU A 250 -13.54 -7.53 0.61
C LEU A 250 -13.63 -8.18 2.00
N ARG A 251 -14.55 -7.72 2.85
CA ARG A 251 -14.66 -8.23 4.22
C ARG A 251 -15.42 -9.55 4.29
N GLY A 252 -16.55 -9.65 3.59
CA GLY A 252 -17.44 -10.83 3.64
C GLY A 252 -16.91 -12.00 2.83
N GLU A 253 -16.71 -11.84 1.53
CA GLU A 253 -16.32 -12.94 0.62
C GLU A 253 -14.82 -13.28 0.74
N LEU A 254 -13.95 -12.24 0.69
CA LEU A 254 -12.50 -12.43 0.75
C LEU A 254 -11.98 -12.59 2.18
N GLY A 255 -12.76 -12.28 3.21
CA GLY A 255 -12.41 -12.48 4.62
C GLY A 255 -11.36 -11.50 5.15
N TRP A 256 -11.26 -10.28 4.62
CA TRP A 256 -10.32 -9.30 5.11
C TRP A 256 -10.77 -8.66 6.43
N HIS A 257 -9.95 -8.80 7.47
CA HIS A 257 -10.21 -8.27 8.81
C HIS A 257 -9.27 -7.14 9.24
N GLY A 258 -8.27 -6.81 8.41
CA GLY A 258 -7.33 -5.72 8.66
C GLY A 258 -7.87 -4.35 8.23
N VAL A 259 -6.97 -3.35 8.30
CA VAL A 259 -7.29 -1.96 7.91
C VAL A 259 -7.59 -1.86 6.42
N VAL A 260 -8.65 -1.12 6.11
CA VAL A 260 -8.98 -0.61 4.77
C VAL A 260 -8.79 0.89 4.79
N VAL A 261 -7.91 1.40 3.92
CA VAL A 261 -7.72 2.84 3.70
C VAL A 261 -8.34 3.23 2.36
N SER A 262 -9.02 4.38 2.30
CA SER A 262 -9.50 4.91 1.02
C SER A 262 -8.33 5.40 0.17
N ASP A 263 -8.49 5.47 -1.16
CA ASP A 263 -7.74 6.44 -1.96
C ASP A 263 -8.22 7.86 -1.61
N ASP A 264 -7.56 8.90 -2.14
CA ASP A 264 -7.86 10.28 -1.77
C ASP A 264 -9.30 10.68 -2.10
N LEU A 265 -10.08 10.97 -1.07
CA LEU A 265 -11.49 11.36 -1.19
C LEU A 265 -11.68 12.68 -1.95
N ARG A 266 -10.61 13.44 -2.18
CA ARG A 266 -10.63 14.67 -2.97
C ARG A 266 -10.25 14.50 -4.43
N MET A 267 -9.99 13.25 -4.88
CA MET A 267 -9.82 12.95 -6.30
C MET A 267 -11.09 13.23 -7.09
N GLY A 268 -10.92 13.64 -8.36
CA GLY A 268 -12.02 14.04 -9.25
C GLY A 268 -13.13 12.99 -9.36
N ALA A 269 -12.82 11.70 -9.30
CA ALA A 269 -13.80 10.62 -9.31
C ALA A 269 -14.79 10.67 -8.13
N ILE A 270 -14.42 11.29 -7.02
CA ILE A 270 -15.26 11.47 -5.82
C ILE A 270 -15.73 12.91 -5.71
N GLU A 271 -14.80 13.88 -5.67
CA GLU A 271 -15.11 15.30 -5.36
C GLU A 271 -16.12 15.92 -6.34
N GLN A 272 -16.12 15.50 -7.62
CA GLN A 272 -17.07 15.99 -8.63
C GLN A 272 -18.51 15.48 -8.46
N HIS A 273 -18.70 14.40 -7.69
CA HIS A 273 -20.00 13.72 -7.55
C HIS A 273 -20.54 13.70 -6.13
N TYR A 274 -19.65 13.83 -5.14
CA TYR A 274 -19.98 13.76 -3.72
C TYR A 274 -19.28 14.90 -2.98
N GLY A 275 -19.96 15.51 -2.02
CA GLY A 275 -19.28 16.37 -1.04
C GLY A 275 -18.35 15.55 -0.14
N LEU A 276 -17.28 16.15 0.37
CA LEU A 276 -16.34 15.49 1.26
C LEU A 276 -17.02 14.90 2.51
N ASP A 277 -18.00 15.60 3.06
CA ASP A 277 -18.81 15.19 4.21
C ASP A 277 -19.60 13.90 3.92
N ASP A 278 -20.33 13.84 2.80
CA ASP A 278 -21.05 12.64 2.40
C ASP A 278 -20.10 11.50 2.02
N ALA A 279 -19.00 11.79 1.29
CA ALA A 279 -18.01 10.80 0.93
C ALA A 279 -17.38 10.14 2.17
N ALA A 280 -17.04 10.92 3.20
CA ALA A 280 -16.49 10.42 4.45
C ALA A 280 -17.46 9.48 5.16
N VAL A 281 -18.73 9.85 5.27
CA VAL A 281 -19.78 9.04 5.92
C VAL A 281 -20.05 7.75 5.12
N LEU A 282 -20.16 7.85 3.79
CA LEU A 282 -20.37 6.70 2.90
C LEU A 282 -19.22 5.71 2.96
N ALA A 283 -17.96 6.19 2.93
CA ALA A 283 -16.77 5.34 2.99
C ALA A 283 -16.71 4.56 4.31
N VAL A 284 -16.87 5.21 5.47
CA VAL A 284 -16.91 4.53 6.76
C VAL A 284 -18.10 3.57 6.83
N GLY A 285 -19.28 3.98 6.35
CA GLY A 285 -20.46 3.13 6.26
C GLY A 285 -20.29 1.93 5.33
N ALA A 286 -19.42 2.03 4.33
CA ALA A 286 -19.05 0.92 3.45
C ALA A 286 -18.08 -0.08 4.11
N GLY A 287 -17.35 0.34 5.14
CA GLY A 287 -16.38 -0.50 5.86
C GLY A 287 -14.92 -0.06 5.69
N VAL A 288 -14.66 1.15 5.17
CA VAL A 288 -13.35 1.80 5.17
C VAL A 288 -13.02 2.26 6.59
N ASP A 289 -11.78 2.08 7.03
CA ASP A 289 -11.32 2.41 8.38
C ASP A 289 -10.55 3.73 8.44
N VAL A 290 -9.79 4.02 7.36
CA VAL A 290 -8.97 5.23 7.29
C VAL A 290 -9.32 6.01 6.03
N LEU A 291 -9.71 7.27 6.22
CA LEU A 291 -10.08 8.19 5.15
C LEU A 291 -8.85 9.00 4.75
N LEU A 292 -8.37 8.81 3.52
CA LEU A 292 -7.27 9.61 2.99
C LEU A 292 -7.81 10.92 2.42
N ILE A 293 -7.21 12.02 2.85
CA ILE A 293 -7.47 13.40 2.40
C ILE A 293 -6.11 14.01 2.04
N ALA A 294 -5.78 14.08 0.75
CA ALA A 294 -4.44 14.47 0.29
C ALA A 294 -4.07 15.93 0.56
N ASP A 295 -5.07 16.79 0.74
CA ASP A 295 -4.89 18.21 1.05
C ASP A 295 -5.92 18.67 2.08
N ASP A 296 -5.44 19.14 3.25
CA ASP A 296 -6.32 19.66 4.30
C ASP A 296 -6.97 21.00 3.96
N ARG A 297 -6.49 21.72 2.94
CA ARG A 297 -7.03 23.01 2.54
C ARG A 297 -8.15 22.88 1.54
N LEU A 298 -9.36 23.24 1.94
CA LEU A 298 -10.48 23.40 1.02
C LEU A 298 -10.38 24.73 0.27
N PRO A 299 -11.02 24.87 -0.91
CA PRO A 299 -11.01 26.13 -1.68
C PRO A 299 -11.54 27.33 -0.91
N ASP A 300 -12.41 27.13 0.06
CA ASP A 300 -12.99 28.17 0.93
C ASP A 300 -12.15 28.44 2.21
N GLY A 301 -10.97 27.81 2.33
CA GLY A 301 -10.04 28.00 3.45
C GLY A 301 -10.34 27.13 4.68
N ARG A 302 -11.39 26.32 4.68
CA ARG A 302 -11.68 25.40 5.79
C ARG A 302 -10.72 24.23 5.77
N SER A 303 -10.53 23.56 6.92
CA SER A 303 -9.84 22.29 7.06
C SER A 303 -10.74 21.14 6.59
N ALA A 304 -10.27 20.38 5.62
CA ALA A 304 -10.94 19.18 5.10
C ALA A 304 -11.07 18.10 6.18
N ALA A 305 -10.03 17.93 7.00
CA ALA A 305 -10.03 16.99 8.12
C ALA A 305 -11.13 17.34 9.15
N ARG A 306 -11.30 18.62 9.48
CA ARG A 306 -12.37 19.07 10.40
C ARG A 306 -13.76 18.83 9.80
N VAL A 307 -13.93 19.08 8.49
CA VAL A 307 -15.20 18.80 7.79
C VAL A 307 -15.52 17.31 7.88
N ALA A 308 -14.55 16.43 7.60
CA ALA A 308 -14.75 14.98 7.67
C ALA A 308 -15.10 14.52 9.11
N VAL A 309 -14.34 14.96 10.13
CA VAL A 309 -14.62 14.62 11.55
C VAL A 309 -16.02 15.08 11.95
N GLU A 310 -16.41 16.30 11.59
CA GLU A 310 -17.72 16.83 11.92
C GLU A 310 -18.85 16.07 11.22
N ALA A 311 -18.63 15.64 9.96
CA ALA A 311 -19.59 14.81 9.24
C ALA A 311 -19.77 13.44 9.90
N LEU A 312 -18.66 12.79 10.30
CA LEU A 312 -18.71 11.51 11.02
C LEU A 312 -19.39 11.65 12.38
N ARG A 313 -19.12 12.74 13.12
CA ARG A 313 -19.77 13.02 14.41
C ARG A 313 -21.29 13.14 14.25
N ARG A 314 -21.76 13.97 13.29
CA ARG A 314 -23.19 14.12 13.01
C ARG A 314 -23.82 12.80 12.56
N ALA A 315 -23.14 12.04 11.71
CA ALA A 315 -23.64 10.75 11.24
C ALA A 315 -23.78 9.70 12.35
N LEU A 316 -22.95 9.76 13.39
CA LEU A 316 -23.10 8.96 14.60
C LEU A 316 -24.31 9.44 15.44
N GLU A 317 -24.48 10.75 15.58
CA GLU A 317 -25.56 11.35 16.40
C GLU A 317 -26.95 11.15 15.79
N ASP A 318 -27.05 11.23 14.45
CA ASP A 318 -28.30 11.03 13.71
C ASP A 318 -28.56 9.57 13.28
N GLY A 319 -27.65 8.64 13.63
CA GLY A 319 -27.80 7.20 13.40
C GLY A 319 -27.49 6.73 11.95
N ARG A 320 -26.95 7.59 11.08
CA ARG A 320 -26.48 7.19 9.74
C ARG A 320 -25.24 6.29 9.81
N LEU A 321 -24.42 6.42 10.86
CA LEU A 321 -23.32 5.51 11.17
C LEU A 321 -23.61 4.75 12.46
N ALA A 322 -23.43 3.44 12.40
CA ALA A 322 -23.54 2.59 13.58
C ALA A 322 -22.29 2.79 14.48
N PRO A 323 -22.44 3.01 15.80
CA PRO A 323 -21.32 3.12 16.74
C PRO A 323 -20.36 1.92 16.69
N ASP A 324 -20.89 0.70 16.55
CA ASP A 324 -20.08 -0.52 16.49
C ASP A 324 -19.19 -0.57 15.23
N ALA A 325 -19.65 -0.03 14.10
CA ALA A 325 -18.84 0.04 12.89
C ALA A 325 -17.63 0.98 13.07
N VAL A 326 -17.85 2.13 13.71
CA VAL A 326 -16.80 3.11 14.02
C VAL A 326 -15.85 2.53 15.09
N GLY A 327 -16.37 1.87 16.11
CA GLY A 327 -15.56 1.19 17.13
C GLY A 327 -14.64 0.14 16.51
N ALA A 328 -15.20 -0.73 15.67
CA ALA A 328 -14.41 -1.76 14.97
C ALA A 328 -13.35 -1.18 14.02
N ALA A 329 -13.62 -0.03 13.38
CA ALA A 329 -12.62 0.67 12.57
C ALA A 329 -11.46 1.17 13.44
N LEU A 330 -11.75 1.81 14.58
CA LEU A 330 -10.76 2.27 15.54
C LEU A 330 -9.89 1.13 16.07
N ASP A 331 -10.51 -0.03 16.40
CA ASP A 331 -9.79 -1.21 16.89
C ASP A 331 -8.81 -1.75 15.82
N ARG A 332 -9.21 -1.75 14.54
CA ARG A 332 -8.33 -2.16 13.44
C ARG A 332 -7.16 -1.18 13.24
N VAL A 333 -7.41 0.12 13.35
CA VAL A 333 -6.35 1.14 13.27
C VAL A 333 -5.37 1.00 14.43
N ASP A 334 -5.85 0.75 15.66
CA ASP A 334 -4.98 0.49 16.83
C ASP A 334 -4.17 -0.80 16.64
N ALA A 335 -4.78 -1.86 16.12
CA ALA A 335 -4.06 -3.09 15.80
C ALA A 335 -2.98 -2.89 14.73
N LEU A 336 -3.25 -2.08 13.69
CA LEU A 336 -2.24 -1.72 12.68
C LEU A 336 -1.08 -0.96 13.31
N ARG A 337 -1.36 0.02 14.17
CA ARG A 337 -0.36 0.81 14.88
C ARG A 337 0.51 -0.06 15.78
N GLY A 338 -0.10 -1.00 16.50
CA GLY A 338 0.60 -1.96 17.36
C GLY A 338 1.56 -2.91 16.62
N ARG A 339 1.38 -3.10 15.32
CA ARG A 339 2.33 -3.89 14.49
C ARG A 339 3.71 -3.26 14.36
N LEU A 340 3.85 -1.96 14.59
CA LEU A 340 5.16 -1.28 14.59
C LEU A 340 5.98 -1.58 15.84
N ASP A 341 5.33 -1.91 16.94
CA ASP A 341 5.97 -2.18 18.23
C ASP A 341 6.31 -3.68 18.40
N ALA A 342 5.70 -4.54 17.58
CA ALA A 342 5.95 -5.98 17.61
C ALA A 342 7.23 -6.35 16.84
N PRO A 343 8.12 -7.21 17.39
CA PRO A 343 9.21 -7.75 16.62
C PRO A 343 8.65 -8.58 15.45
N ARG A 344 8.87 -8.13 14.22
CA ARG A 344 8.45 -8.88 13.03
C ARG A 344 9.36 -10.10 12.89
N ALA A 345 8.84 -11.28 13.23
CA ALA A 345 9.52 -12.54 12.96
C ALA A 345 9.71 -12.66 11.43
N SER A 346 10.96 -12.70 10.97
CA SER A 346 11.27 -13.09 9.60
C SER A 346 10.83 -14.55 9.43
N LYS A 347 9.68 -14.78 8.83
CA LYS A 347 9.33 -16.10 8.29
C LYS A 347 10.16 -16.29 7.01
N THR A 348 11.49 -16.32 7.15
CA THR A 348 12.34 -16.88 6.11
C THR A 348 12.04 -18.37 6.09
N GLY A 349 11.14 -18.79 5.22
CA GLY A 349 10.97 -20.16 4.86
C GLY A 349 12.34 -20.67 4.41
N ARG A 350 12.95 -21.56 5.20
CA ARG A 350 14.04 -22.38 4.70
C ARG A 350 13.50 -23.06 3.44
N LEU A 351 13.98 -22.62 2.30
CA LEU A 351 13.97 -23.46 1.12
C LEU A 351 14.78 -24.70 1.52
N SER A 352 14.08 -25.75 1.92
CA SER A 352 14.69 -27.05 2.11
C SER A 352 15.20 -27.50 0.74
N SER A 353 16.51 -27.34 0.52
CA SER A 353 17.23 -28.06 -0.52
C SER A 353 17.07 -29.54 -0.21
N GLY A 354 16.11 -30.18 -0.86
CA GLY A 354 15.95 -31.62 -0.87
C GLY A 354 17.10 -32.24 -1.64
N ALA A 355 18.28 -32.33 -1.00
CA ALA A 355 19.32 -33.24 -1.44
C ALA A 355 18.90 -34.63 -1.01
N GLY A 356 18.29 -35.38 -1.90
CA GLY A 356 18.01 -36.79 -1.73
C GLY A 356 19.33 -37.54 -1.62
N SER A 357 19.70 -37.98 -0.40
CA SER A 357 20.78 -38.96 -0.19
C SER A 357 20.28 -40.34 -0.62
N ALA A 358 20.64 -40.73 -1.82
CA ALA A 358 20.53 -42.12 -2.24
C ALA A 358 21.63 -42.94 -1.53
N SER A 359 21.20 -43.70 -0.53
CA SER A 359 22.00 -44.74 0.10
C SER A 359 22.16 -45.92 -0.86
N THR A 360 23.31 -46.04 -1.50
CA THR A 360 23.72 -47.31 -2.18
C THR A 360 24.59 -48.10 -1.23
N ARG A 361 24.02 -49.19 -0.72
CA ARG A 361 24.78 -50.27 -0.07
C ARG A 361 25.69 -50.93 -1.07
N GLY A 362 26.97 -51.03 -0.70
CA GLY A 362 27.98 -51.69 -1.48
C GLY A 362 27.78 -53.20 -1.63
N ARG A 363 28.18 -53.72 -2.79
CA ARG A 363 28.64 -55.09 -2.98
C ARG A 363 29.96 -55.06 -3.72
N SER A 364 30.97 -55.57 -3.05
CA SER A 364 32.30 -55.86 -3.58
C SER A 364 32.21 -56.98 -4.61
N HIS A 365 32.86 -56.81 -5.77
CA HIS A 365 33.47 -57.88 -6.51
C HIS A 365 34.74 -57.39 -7.22
N ARG A 366 35.85 -58.03 -6.91
CA ARG A 366 37.16 -57.94 -7.60
C ARG A 366 37.06 -58.62 -8.96
N THR A 367 37.79 -58.09 -9.96
CA THR A 367 38.78 -58.80 -10.84
C THR A 367 39.26 -57.81 -11.90
N THR A 368 40.50 -57.46 -11.91
CA THR A 368 41.62 -57.78 -12.81
C THR A 368 41.51 -57.43 -14.28
N GLY A 369 42.37 -56.53 -14.75
CA GLY A 369 43.09 -56.82 -15.98
C GLY A 369 43.04 -55.74 -17.08
N SER A 370 44.21 -55.13 -17.28
CA SER A 370 44.86 -54.79 -18.55
C SER A 370 44.25 -53.84 -19.54
N ASP A 371 44.81 -52.67 -19.69
CA ASP A 371 45.93 -52.36 -20.62
C ASP A 371 45.53 -51.76 -21.96
N ARG A 372 46.18 -50.61 -22.29
CA ARG A 372 46.55 -50.03 -23.62
C ARG A 372 45.66 -49.04 -24.28
N ARG A 373 46.11 -47.79 -24.23
CA ARG A 373 46.85 -46.99 -25.23
C ARG A 373 46.01 -46.35 -26.35
N CYS A 374 46.23 -45.06 -26.39
CA CYS A 374 46.70 -44.18 -27.48
C CYS A 374 45.72 -43.63 -28.53
N CYS A 375 45.92 -42.39 -28.71
CA CYS A 375 46.11 -41.49 -29.88
C CYS A 375 44.97 -40.52 -30.07
N ASP A 376 45.22 -39.27 -29.79
CA ASP A 376 45.72 -38.15 -30.61
C ASP A 376 44.86 -37.81 -31.85
N ALA A 377 44.49 -36.60 -31.92
CA ALA A 377 44.67 -35.55 -32.92
C ALA A 377 43.41 -34.70 -33.07
N ALA A 378 43.45 -33.47 -32.65
CA ALA A 378 43.78 -32.24 -33.39
C ALA A 378 42.84 -31.92 -34.57
N ALA A 379 42.11 -30.84 -34.51
CA ALA A 379 42.24 -29.65 -35.38
C ALA A 379 41.01 -28.75 -35.33
N ARG A 380 41.28 -27.47 -35.06
CA ARG A 380 40.51 -26.29 -35.45
C ARG A 380 40.79 -25.99 -36.97
N PRO A 381 40.26 -24.91 -37.60
CA PRO A 381 39.16 -23.98 -37.24
C PRO A 381 38.30 -23.56 -38.48
N ALA A 382 37.51 -22.51 -38.27
CA ALA A 382 37.21 -21.35 -39.14
C ALA A 382 35.78 -21.21 -39.69
N GLN A 383 35.18 -20.11 -39.24
CA GLN A 383 34.60 -18.95 -39.99
C GLN A 383 33.51 -19.22 -41.04
N SER A 384 32.37 -18.70 -40.81
CA SER A 384 31.87 -17.51 -41.47
C SER A 384 30.58 -17.04 -40.71
#